data_54c550a7d25c70e12f4816f386020fb5
#
_entry.id   54c550a7d25c70e12f4816f386020fb5
#
_cell.length_a   1.000
_cell.length_b   1.000
_cell.length_c   1.000
_cell.angle_alpha   90.00
_cell.angle_beta   90.00
_cell.angle_gamma   90.00
#
_symmetry.space_group_name_H-M   'P 1'
#
loop_
_entity.id
_entity.type
_entity.pdbx_description
1 polymer ?
#
loop_
_entity_poly.entity_id
_entity_poly.type
_entity_poly.pdbx_seq_one_letter_code
_entity_poly.pdbx_strand_id
1 'polypeptide(L)'
;MLGKTKKNLALKITLGLVLALPVGTALAADTATIVDYDALTVKPNAEFIYHGEGDKKADFTAADIKRSETQCVYGIFVGDKAVLNAASENINISVTNTEGEARAVYAGAFTDKDKHVINGGTLNFGDDTTKNVTVKVDAKKDALGLNAIRSTNNSEVEPGIINVKGENVSIEANSAEGLAVGIWAQNNKTVNDGNPSTVKIDADNTYINVTSGNKVPTAGEYNNIGIVNYSGAKVIINGNLTVESGTFLSTRGGATTEINKDGKGTVKINGDINFNYDQPTSGTSVDAIVDLNLTTQDSVFNGNIFVNGNPYPPDGKKEVGGMTLGLANGAQWNTDENSFVNKLNFNDGIINVNGGEGQEVKLGDINGSGGTVNMLTSSDLKTAKLSIGTIESDAVNKIDLKAKAVAGPKLTINYTGITADDLNNVADDLGGLAKNISVAEGTNTGLTATANV
;
A
#
# COMPACT_ATOMS: atom_id res chain seq x y z
N MET A 1 -18.57 14.56 -37.02
CA MET A 1 -17.86 15.35 -36.01
C MET A 1 -18.79 15.53 -34.81
N LEU A 2 -18.65 14.70 -33.83
CA LEU A 2 -19.34 14.86 -32.55
C LEU A 2 -18.40 14.33 -31.48
N GLY A 3 -17.78 15.25 -30.79
CA GLY A 3 -16.86 14.94 -29.67
C GLY A 3 -17.66 14.36 -28.50
N LYS A 4 -17.39 13.13 -28.17
CA LYS A 4 -17.83 12.52 -26.90
C LYS A 4 -16.99 13.05 -25.77
N THR A 5 -17.50 14.01 -25.04
CA THR A 5 -16.99 14.43 -23.75
C THR A 5 -17.24 13.30 -22.77
N LYS A 6 -16.20 12.60 -22.34
CA LYS A 6 -16.25 11.71 -21.19
C LYS A 6 -16.56 12.57 -19.97
N LYS A 7 -17.75 12.47 -19.43
CA LYS A 7 -18.08 12.99 -18.11
C LYS A 7 -17.45 12.03 -17.10
N ASN A 8 -16.32 12.39 -16.57
CA ASN A 8 -15.80 11.79 -15.35
C ASN A 8 -16.83 12.08 -14.25
N LEU A 9 -17.56 11.07 -13.88
CA LEU A 9 -18.37 11.10 -12.66
C LEU A 9 -17.40 10.90 -11.50
N ALA A 10 -16.72 11.98 -11.13
CA ALA A 10 -16.03 12.04 -9.85
C ALA A 10 -17.11 12.02 -8.78
N LEU A 11 -17.36 10.88 -8.20
CA LEU A 11 -18.11 10.76 -6.96
C LEU A 11 -17.29 11.49 -5.89
N LYS A 12 -17.59 12.78 -5.72
CA LYS A 12 -17.08 13.54 -4.58
C LYS A 12 -17.79 13.00 -3.35
N ILE A 13 -17.23 11.96 -2.76
CA ILE A 13 -17.48 11.66 -1.37
C ILE A 13 -16.73 12.75 -0.60
N THR A 14 -17.42 13.85 -0.34
CA THR A 14 -16.96 14.82 0.63
C THR A 14 -17.10 14.14 1.99
N LEU A 15 -16.08 13.39 2.37
CA LEU A 15 -15.94 12.92 3.72
C LEU A 15 -15.59 14.17 4.55
N GLY A 16 -16.63 14.78 5.12
CA GLY A 16 -16.46 15.85 6.08
C GLY A 16 -15.96 15.31 7.42
N LEU A 17 -14.80 14.66 7.43
CA LEU A 17 -13.95 14.65 8.59
C LEU A 17 -13.00 15.83 8.43
N VAL A 18 -13.53 17.02 8.59
CA VAL A 18 -12.71 18.15 8.97
C VAL A 18 -12.22 17.78 10.37
N LEU A 19 -11.06 17.15 10.45
CA LEU A 19 -10.21 17.30 11.60
C LEU A 19 -9.95 18.81 11.65
N ALA A 20 -10.79 19.53 12.39
CA ALA A 20 -10.45 20.85 12.86
C ALA A 20 -9.26 20.63 13.80
N LEU A 21 -8.09 20.44 13.21
CA LEU A 21 -6.85 20.66 13.93
C LEU A 21 -6.95 22.09 14.43
N PRO A 22 -6.88 22.35 15.72
CA PRO A 22 -6.73 23.70 16.17
C PRO A 22 -5.55 24.25 15.37
N VAL A 23 -5.77 25.36 14.68
CA VAL A 23 -4.68 26.14 14.11
C VAL A 23 -3.89 26.58 15.33
N GLY A 24 -3.01 25.68 15.77
CA GLY A 24 -2.12 25.91 16.89
C GLY A 24 -1.24 27.06 16.50
N THR A 25 -1.29 28.10 17.29
CA THR A 25 -0.23 29.12 17.34
C THR A 25 1.10 28.43 17.07
N ALA A 26 1.82 28.93 16.06
CA ALA A 26 3.18 28.52 15.79
C ALA A 26 3.94 28.57 17.13
N LEU A 27 4.13 27.38 17.72
CA LEU A 27 5.05 27.25 18.84
C LEU A 27 6.42 27.54 18.25
N ALA A 28 7.10 28.52 18.84
CA ALA A 28 8.49 28.79 18.53
C ALA A 28 9.23 27.45 18.55
N ALA A 29 9.97 27.16 17.49
CA ALA A 29 10.80 25.98 17.42
C ALA A 29 11.73 25.99 18.64
N ASP A 30 11.38 25.19 19.65
CA ASP A 30 12.36 24.82 20.65
C ASP A 30 13.43 24.04 19.92
N THR A 31 14.61 24.62 19.81
CA THR A 31 15.79 23.96 19.27
C THR A 31 16.02 22.70 20.09
N ALA A 32 15.63 21.54 19.52
CA ALA A 32 15.88 20.25 20.13
C ALA A 32 17.37 20.14 20.45
N THR A 33 17.70 20.05 21.73
CA THR A 33 19.09 19.94 22.16
C THR A 33 19.62 18.58 21.70
N ILE A 34 20.52 18.59 20.74
CA ILE A 34 21.21 17.40 20.26
C ILE A 34 22.11 16.90 21.38
N VAL A 35 21.80 15.72 21.90
CA VAL A 35 22.57 15.09 22.97
C VAL A 35 23.41 13.98 22.36
N ASP A 36 24.74 14.17 22.42
CA ASP A 36 25.84 13.27 22.07
C ASP A 36 25.95 12.79 20.61
N TYR A 37 26.81 13.54 19.92
CA TYR A 37 27.48 13.09 18.71
C TYR A 37 28.74 12.29 19.07
N ASP A 38 28.79 11.02 18.70
CA ASP A 38 30.06 10.45 18.31
C ASP A 38 30.22 10.72 16.80
N ALA A 39 31.32 11.35 16.47
CA ALA A 39 31.55 12.07 15.24
C ALA A 39 31.68 11.18 14.00
N LEU A 40 30.61 10.53 13.58
CA LEU A 40 30.48 10.07 12.21
C LEU A 40 29.87 11.20 11.39
N THR A 41 30.74 11.87 10.65
CA THR A 41 30.42 13.01 9.81
C THR A 41 29.59 12.60 8.60
N VAL A 42 28.37 12.15 8.81
CA VAL A 42 27.32 12.45 7.87
C VAL A 42 26.97 13.91 8.19
N LYS A 43 27.37 14.84 7.35
CA LYS A 43 26.86 16.21 7.43
C LYS A 43 25.51 16.20 6.73
N PRO A 44 24.43 15.86 7.39
CA PRO A 44 23.14 16.06 6.84
C PRO A 44 22.74 17.48 7.16
N ASN A 45 21.99 18.00 6.29
CA ASN A 45 21.24 19.21 6.53
C ASN A 45 20.03 18.92 7.42
N ALA A 46 20.15 17.99 8.35
CA ALA A 46 19.11 17.62 9.27
C ALA A 46 19.24 18.40 10.57
N GLU A 47 18.14 18.83 11.12
CA GLU A 47 18.12 19.49 12.43
C GLU A 47 18.11 18.50 13.59
N PHE A 48 17.72 17.26 13.33
CA PHE A 48 17.70 16.23 14.36
C PHE A 48 18.31 14.93 13.84
N ILE A 49 19.50 14.61 14.35
CA ILE A 49 20.20 13.37 14.05
C ILE A 49 20.57 12.71 15.33
N TYR A 50 20.25 11.43 15.39
CA TYR A 50 20.45 10.63 16.55
C TYR A 50 21.35 9.43 16.23
N HIS A 51 22.54 9.40 16.84
CA HIS A 51 23.52 8.34 16.74
C HIS A 51 23.92 7.85 18.14
N GLY A 52 24.29 6.59 18.24
CA GLY A 52 24.86 6.01 19.44
C GLY A 52 24.01 4.93 20.07
N GLU A 53 24.64 4.05 20.83
CA GLU A 53 24.00 2.93 21.51
C GLU A 53 23.19 3.42 22.73
N GLY A 54 22.03 2.84 22.92
CA GLY A 54 21.23 3.00 24.12
C GLY A 54 19.84 3.60 23.92
N ASP A 55 19.00 3.35 24.91
CA ASP A 55 17.64 3.89 24.99
C ASP A 55 17.70 5.33 25.52
N LYS A 56 17.39 6.29 24.69
CA LYS A 56 17.37 7.70 25.06
C LYS A 56 15.97 8.27 24.87
N LYS A 57 15.46 8.94 25.89
CA LYS A 57 14.19 9.66 25.82
C LYS A 57 14.43 11.08 25.31
N ALA A 58 13.68 11.48 24.33
CA ALA A 58 13.58 12.86 23.91
C ALA A 58 12.14 13.34 24.13
N ASP A 59 11.98 14.41 24.87
CA ASP A 59 10.72 15.15 24.90
C ASP A 59 10.60 15.93 23.58
N PHE A 60 10.19 15.20 22.55
CA PHE A 60 10.08 15.73 21.21
C PHE A 60 8.62 16.07 20.91
N THR A 61 8.36 17.32 20.59
CA THR A 61 7.01 17.79 20.27
C THR A 61 6.87 18.27 18.84
N ALA A 62 7.91 18.82 18.24
CA ALA A 62 7.85 19.33 16.87
C ALA A 62 9.23 19.42 16.20
N ALA A 63 9.27 19.21 14.88
CA ALA A 63 10.33 19.68 14.00
C ALA A 63 9.69 20.38 12.81
N ASP A 64 10.01 21.67 12.62
CA ASP A 64 9.62 22.45 11.44
C ASP A 64 10.90 22.89 10.72
N ILE A 65 11.23 22.18 9.63
CA ILE A 65 12.46 22.37 8.88
C ILE A 65 12.14 22.92 7.51
N LYS A 66 12.68 24.09 7.21
CA LYS A 66 12.55 24.75 5.91
C LYS A 66 13.91 25.01 5.31
N ARG A 67 14.17 24.39 4.15
CA ARG A 67 15.44 24.50 3.43
C ARG A 67 15.21 24.81 1.97
N SER A 68 16.26 25.30 1.34
CA SER A 68 16.35 25.53 -0.10
C SER A 68 17.70 24.97 -0.56
N GLU A 69 17.81 23.65 -0.62
CA GLU A 69 19.06 22.96 -0.87
C GLU A 69 18.90 21.88 -1.94
N THR A 70 19.88 21.73 -2.81
CA THR A 70 19.90 20.69 -3.84
C THR A 70 20.14 19.29 -3.26
N GLN A 71 20.66 19.21 -2.05
CA GLN A 71 20.89 17.96 -1.31
C GLN A 71 19.62 17.50 -0.60
N CYS A 72 19.59 16.24 -0.18
CA CYS A 72 18.50 15.69 0.60
C CYS A 72 18.51 16.27 2.02
N VAL A 73 17.34 16.72 2.46
CA VAL A 73 17.10 17.24 3.82
C VAL A 73 16.35 16.20 4.64
N TYR A 74 16.81 15.98 5.86
CA TYR A 74 16.16 15.03 6.79
C TYR A 74 15.50 15.80 7.94
N GLY A 75 14.30 15.42 8.32
CA GLY A 75 13.65 15.89 9.54
C GLY A 75 14.24 15.21 10.78
N ILE A 76 14.01 13.92 10.87
CA ILE A 76 14.55 13.07 11.92
C ILE A 76 15.33 11.94 11.28
N PHE A 77 16.54 11.74 11.75
CA PHE A 77 17.36 10.61 11.37
C PHE A 77 17.76 9.81 12.62
N VAL A 78 17.48 8.51 12.62
CA VAL A 78 17.89 7.60 13.69
C VAL A 78 18.71 6.48 13.09
N GLY A 79 19.93 6.34 13.55
CA GLY A 79 20.87 5.33 13.06
C GLY A 79 21.77 4.80 14.15
N ASP A 80 22.68 3.92 13.77
CA ASP A 80 23.75 3.37 14.60
C ASP A 80 23.27 2.72 15.91
N LYS A 81 22.19 1.92 15.79
CA LYS A 81 21.53 1.20 16.90
C LYS A 81 20.87 2.12 17.94
N ALA A 82 20.80 3.41 17.68
CA ALA A 82 20.13 4.30 18.60
C ALA A 82 18.64 4.00 18.70
N VAL A 83 18.08 4.20 19.89
CA VAL A 83 16.64 4.12 20.14
C VAL A 83 16.16 5.50 20.56
N LEU A 84 15.29 6.09 19.75
CA LEU A 84 14.63 7.35 20.05
C LEU A 84 13.18 7.10 20.45
N ASN A 85 12.81 7.47 21.66
CA ASN A 85 11.44 7.44 22.14
C ASN A 85 10.93 8.88 22.24
N ALA A 86 9.92 9.19 21.47
CA ALA A 86 9.24 10.49 21.51
C ALA A 86 7.80 10.27 21.95
N ALA A 87 7.48 10.65 23.20
CA ALA A 87 6.14 10.54 23.78
C ALA A 87 5.63 11.94 24.11
N SER A 88 4.55 12.33 23.47
CA SER A 88 3.91 13.63 23.67
C SER A 88 2.45 13.50 23.23
N GLU A 89 1.56 14.33 23.78
CA GLU A 89 0.16 14.39 23.34
C GLU A 89 0.04 14.69 21.84
N ASN A 90 0.94 15.53 21.33
CA ASN A 90 1.00 15.86 19.90
C ASN A 90 2.43 15.84 19.42
N ILE A 91 2.70 15.11 18.35
CA ILE A 91 4.01 15.02 17.68
C ILE A 91 3.84 15.54 16.25
N ASN A 92 4.57 16.60 15.90
CA ASN A 92 4.47 17.22 14.59
C ASN A 92 5.86 17.29 13.93
N ILE A 93 5.98 16.71 12.76
CA ILE A 93 7.18 16.73 11.94
C ILE A 93 6.83 17.35 10.59
N SER A 94 7.45 18.48 10.27
CA SER A 94 7.26 19.17 9.00
C SER A 94 8.61 19.45 8.36
N VAL A 95 8.79 18.98 7.12
CA VAL A 95 10.04 19.19 6.37
C VAL A 95 9.72 19.74 5.00
N THR A 96 10.32 20.86 4.66
CA THR A 96 10.18 21.47 3.34
C THR A 96 11.57 21.68 2.72
N ASN A 97 11.76 21.21 1.48
CA ASN A 97 12.95 21.51 0.69
C ASN A 97 12.56 22.00 -0.72
N THR A 98 12.74 23.26 -0.99
CA THR A 98 12.29 23.91 -2.24
C THR A 98 13.19 23.66 -3.45
N GLU A 99 14.36 23.03 -3.29
CA GLU A 99 15.29 22.78 -4.39
C GLU A 99 15.70 21.31 -4.56
N GLY A 100 15.54 20.48 -3.55
CA GLY A 100 16.02 19.09 -3.55
C GLY A 100 15.00 18.10 -3.00
N GLU A 101 15.53 16.98 -2.53
CA GLU A 101 14.79 15.92 -1.87
C GLU A 101 14.55 16.23 -0.39
N ALA A 102 13.48 15.66 0.19
CA ALA A 102 13.22 15.73 1.61
C ALA A 102 12.73 14.39 2.16
N ARG A 103 13.17 14.05 3.36
CA ARG A 103 12.74 12.88 4.13
C ARG A 103 12.33 13.31 5.52
N ALA A 104 11.06 13.14 5.86
CA ALA A 104 10.60 13.61 7.15
C ALA A 104 11.18 12.77 8.28
N VAL A 105 11.11 11.45 8.17
CA VAL A 105 11.60 10.50 9.18
C VAL A 105 12.41 9.40 8.51
N TYR A 106 13.61 9.16 9.01
CA TYR A 106 14.49 8.15 8.49
C TYR A 106 15.10 7.32 9.62
N ALA A 107 14.75 6.04 9.69
CA ALA A 107 15.42 5.05 10.49
C ALA A 107 16.15 4.09 9.55
N GLY A 108 17.48 4.11 9.54
CA GLY A 108 18.10 3.40 8.46
C GLY A 108 19.57 3.03 8.64
N ALA A 109 19.91 1.92 7.99
CA ALA A 109 21.26 1.42 7.85
C ALA A 109 21.77 1.67 6.44
N PHE A 110 22.95 2.23 6.31
CA PHE A 110 23.58 2.50 5.02
C PHE A 110 25.11 2.48 5.14
N THR A 111 25.76 2.48 4.00
CA THR A 111 27.22 2.68 3.93
C THR A 111 27.49 4.11 3.50
N ASP A 112 28.22 4.85 4.30
CA ASP A 112 28.58 6.23 3.99
C ASP A 112 29.61 6.34 2.83
N LYS A 113 29.94 7.57 2.44
CA LYS A 113 30.95 7.84 1.38
C LYS A 113 32.36 7.33 1.73
N ASP A 114 32.67 7.21 3.02
CA ASP A 114 33.96 6.76 3.53
C ASP A 114 33.96 5.24 3.80
N LYS A 115 32.93 4.52 3.36
CA LYS A 115 32.71 3.08 3.51
C LYS A 115 32.46 2.60 4.95
N HIS A 116 32.13 3.49 5.87
CA HIS A 116 31.65 3.10 7.16
C HIS A 116 30.22 2.58 7.07
N VAL A 117 29.97 1.49 7.76
CA VAL A 117 28.63 0.92 7.85
C VAL A 117 27.93 1.52 9.06
N ILE A 118 26.87 2.26 8.79
CA ILE A 118 25.98 2.78 9.82
C ILE A 118 24.84 1.80 10.00
N ASN A 119 24.62 1.33 11.22
CA ASN A 119 23.51 0.47 11.57
C ASN A 119 22.18 1.25 11.48
N GLY A 120 21.07 0.55 11.33
CA GLY A 120 19.75 1.12 11.53
C GLY A 120 19.54 1.49 12.99
N GLY A 121 18.54 2.33 13.22
CA GLY A 121 18.08 2.70 14.55
C GLY A 121 16.59 2.42 14.70
N THR A 122 16.09 2.56 15.92
CA THR A 122 14.69 2.40 16.25
C THR A 122 14.09 3.73 16.67
N LEU A 123 12.94 4.06 16.07
CA LEU A 123 12.17 5.22 16.41
C LEU A 123 10.80 4.79 16.91
N ASN A 124 10.43 5.21 18.11
CA ASN A 124 9.13 5.01 18.69
C ASN A 124 8.43 6.37 18.85
N PHE A 125 7.44 6.64 18.02
CA PHE A 125 6.60 7.83 18.09
C PHE A 125 5.32 7.53 18.84
N GLY A 126 5.12 8.26 19.92
CA GLY A 126 3.89 8.21 20.70
C GLY A 126 3.75 7.01 21.62
N ASP A 127 2.75 7.07 22.43
CA ASP A 127 2.32 6.07 23.41
C ASP A 127 0.78 6.09 23.56
N ASP A 128 0.26 5.46 24.63
CA ASP A 128 -1.19 5.42 24.90
C ASP A 128 -1.81 6.79 25.23
N THR A 129 -1.01 7.82 25.45
CA THR A 129 -1.45 9.19 25.74
C THR A 129 -1.36 10.12 24.53
N THR A 130 -0.75 9.66 23.46
CA THR A 130 -0.55 10.44 22.24
C THR A 130 -1.85 10.54 21.45
N LYS A 131 -2.30 11.75 21.20
CA LYS A 131 -3.51 12.01 20.41
C LYS A 131 -3.21 12.14 18.93
N ASN A 132 -2.14 12.90 18.60
CA ASN A 132 -1.86 13.18 17.20
C ASN A 132 -0.37 12.98 16.89
N VAL A 133 -0.10 12.26 15.79
CA VAL A 133 1.21 12.21 15.14
C VAL A 133 1.04 12.71 13.72
N THR A 134 1.66 13.84 13.40
CA THR A 134 1.62 14.44 12.07
C THR A 134 3.01 14.41 11.45
N VAL A 135 3.12 13.83 10.26
CA VAL A 135 4.33 13.80 9.46
C VAL A 135 4.03 14.45 8.11
N LYS A 136 4.65 15.57 7.83
CA LYS A 136 4.48 16.29 6.57
C LYS A 136 5.81 16.52 5.89
N VAL A 137 5.87 16.23 4.59
CA VAL A 137 7.06 16.49 3.77
C VAL A 137 6.66 17.10 2.44
N ASP A 138 7.25 18.24 2.15
CA ASP A 138 7.09 18.96 0.89
C ASP A 138 8.49 19.11 0.23
N ALA A 139 8.66 18.62 -0.99
CA ALA A 139 9.93 18.68 -1.71
C ALA A 139 9.76 19.09 -3.17
N LYS A 140 10.79 19.69 -3.75
CA LYS A 140 10.84 19.89 -5.19
C LYS A 140 11.05 18.58 -5.93
N LYS A 141 11.98 17.76 -5.43
CA LYS A 141 12.28 16.43 -5.94
C LYS A 141 11.56 15.37 -5.11
N ASP A 142 12.23 14.34 -4.68
CA ASP A 142 11.59 13.26 -3.95
C ASP A 142 11.18 13.67 -2.52
N ALA A 143 9.95 13.35 -2.16
CA ALA A 143 9.35 13.61 -0.86
C ALA A 143 8.98 12.29 -0.17
N LEU A 144 9.65 11.96 0.94
CA LEU A 144 9.47 10.68 1.63
C LEU A 144 9.04 10.92 3.09
N GLY A 145 7.91 10.33 3.49
CA GLY A 145 7.36 10.45 4.84
C GLY A 145 8.12 9.61 5.87
N LEU A 146 7.68 8.37 6.11
CA LEU A 146 8.33 7.43 7.03
C LEU A 146 9.24 6.47 6.26
N ASN A 147 10.52 6.41 6.61
CA ASN A 147 11.50 5.59 5.91
C ASN A 147 12.23 4.66 6.86
N ALA A 148 11.98 3.34 6.77
CA ALA A 148 12.71 2.30 7.49
C ALA A 148 13.53 1.49 6.50
N ILE A 149 14.84 1.70 6.47
CA ILE A 149 15.69 1.20 5.39
C ILE A 149 16.93 0.47 5.92
N ARG A 150 17.27 -0.63 5.24
CA ARG A 150 18.53 -1.33 5.36
C ARG A 150 19.12 -1.49 3.96
N SER A 151 19.98 -0.56 3.56
CA SER A 151 20.54 -0.52 2.21
C SER A 151 21.85 -1.30 2.03
N THR A 152 22.32 -1.98 3.07
CA THR A 152 23.55 -2.77 3.04
C THR A 152 23.30 -4.27 2.88
N ASN A 153 24.24 -4.97 2.25
CA ASN A 153 24.22 -6.44 2.11
C ASN A 153 24.75 -7.18 3.34
N ASN A 154 25.19 -6.47 4.37
CA ASN A 154 25.74 -7.08 5.57
C ASN A 154 24.61 -7.50 6.52
N SER A 155 24.48 -8.80 6.78
CA SER A 155 23.48 -9.36 7.69
C SER A 155 23.72 -9.00 9.17
N GLU A 156 24.93 -8.58 9.52
CA GLU A 156 25.25 -8.14 10.88
C GLU A 156 24.78 -6.71 11.17
N VAL A 157 24.28 -6.01 10.15
CA VAL A 157 23.82 -4.64 10.29
C VAL A 157 22.35 -4.61 10.69
N GLU A 158 22.05 -3.94 11.79
CA GLU A 158 20.68 -3.78 12.27
C GLU A 158 19.80 -3.00 11.27
N PRO A 159 18.54 -3.39 11.13
CA PRO A 159 17.58 -2.69 10.26
C PRO A 159 17.11 -1.37 10.86
N GLY A 160 16.47 -0.54 10.04
CA GLY A 160 15.68 0.60 10.52
C GLY A 160 14.30 0.15 11.00
N ILE A 161 13.87 0.65 12.15
CA ILE A 161 12.56 0.35 12.74
C ILE A 161 11.84 1.66 13.10
N ILE A 162 10.60 1.79 12.66
CA ILE A 162 9.72 2.91 13.00
C ILE A 162 8.41 2.34 13.57
N ASN A 163 8.13 2.65 14.82
CA ASN A 163 6.87 2.35 15.47
C ASN A 163 6.13 3.66 15.75
N VAL A 164 4.87 3.74 15.31
CA VAL A 164 4.01 4.90 15.55
C VAL A 164 2.78 4.46 16.32
N LYS A 165 2.46 5.16 17.40
CA LYS A 165 1.30 4.90 18.24
C LYS A 165 0.57 6.19 18.58
N GLY A 166 -0.77 6.17 18.55
CA GLY A 166 -1.58 7.33 18.90
C GLY A 166 -3.03 7.17 18.48
N GLU A 167 -3.87 8.15 18.81
CA GLU A 167 -5.25 8.14 18.34
C GLU A 167 -5.32 8.44 16.84
N ASN A 168 -4.60 9.48 16.39
CA ASN A 168 -4.62 9.90 15.00
C ASN A 168 -3.18 10.03 14.45
N VAL A 169 -2.94 9.39 13.32
CA VAL A 169 -1.67 9.48 12.58
C VAL A 169 -1.95 10.05 11.19
N SER A 170 -1.29 11.14 10.83
CA SER A 170 -1.39 11.76 9.51
C SER A 170 -0.02 11.80 8.84
N ILE A 171 0.07 11.29 7.62
CA ILE A 171 1.28 11.28 6.81
C ILE A 171 0.96 11.96 5.47
N GLU A 172 1.59 13.09 5.21
CA GLU A 172 1.45 13.85 3.98
C GLU A 172 2.80 13.94 3.27
N ALA A 173 2.87 13.49 2.01
CA ALA A 173 4.07 13.61 1.20
C ALA A 173 3.75 14.25 -0.14
N ASN A 174 4.38 15.39 -0.42
CA ASN A 174 4.14 16.16 -1.62
C ASN A 174 5.46 16.42 -2.36
N SER A 175 5.55 15.98 -3.61
CA SER A 175 6.66 16.27 -4.50
C SER A 175 6.20 17.15 -5.67
N ALA A 176 6.96 18.19 -6.01
CA ALA A 176 6.64 19.01 -7.16
C ALA A 176 7.02 18.34 -8.49
N GLU A 177 8.17 17.68 -8.56
CA GLU A 177 8.76 17.17 -9.81
C GLU A 177 9.17 15.68 -9.73
N GLY A 178 9.28 15.10 -8.53
CA GLY A 178 9.82 13.78 -8.29
C GLY A 178 8.80 12.77 -7.73
N LEU A 179 9.32 11.78 -7.05
CA LEU A 179 8.57 10.73 -6.37
C LEU A 179 8.07 11.24 -5.02
N ALA A 180 6.82 10.97 -4.70
CA ALA A 180 6.27 11.17 -3.36
C ALA A 180 5.88 9.81 -2.76
N VAL A 181 6.30 9.53 -1.53
CA VAL A 181 5.99 8.29 -0.83
C VAL A 181 5.61 8.56 0.61
N GLY A 182 4.46 8.03 1.04
CA GLY A 182 4.02 8.13 2.44
C GLY A 182 4.89 7.28 3.38
N ILE A 183 5.02 6.00 3.07
CA ILE A 183 5.79 5.01 3.86
C ILE A 183 6.73 4.25 2.92
N TRP A 184 8.00 4.16 3.29
CA TRP A 184 8.98 3.35 2.58
C TRP A 184 9.69 2.40 3.54
N ALA A 185 9.45 1.10 3.39
CA ALA A 185 10.18 0.07 4.10
C ALA A 185 10.98 -0.77 3.11
N GLN A 186 12.28 -0.96 3.35
CA GLN A 186 13.13 -1.72 2.43
C GLN A 186 14.29 -2.40 3.16
N ASN A 187 14.51 -3.67 2.87
CA ASN A 187 15.76 -4.36 3.13
C ASN A 187 16.61 -4.47 1.88
N ASN A 188 17.87 -4.84 2.04
CA ASN A 188 18.66 -5.29 0.91
C ASN A 188 18.25 -6.72 0.52
N LYS A 189 18.19 -7.01 -0.77
CA LYS A 189 17.71 -8.28 -1.36
C LYS A 189 18.34 -9.56 -0.80
N THR A 190 19.53 -9.47 -0.25
CA THR A 190 20.30 -10.65 0.18
C THR A 190 20.12 -11.00 1.65
N VAL A 191 19.40 -10.18 2.42
CA VAL A 191 19.28 -10.36 3.85
C VAL A 191 17.89 -10.89 4.20
N ASN A 192 17.82 -12.16 4.53
CA ASN A 192 16.63 -12.83 5.08
C ASN A 192 17.01 -13.48 6.42
N ASP A 193 17.35 -12.65 7.41
CA ASP A 193 17.82 -13.04 8.73
C ASP A 193 16.73 -13.04 9.82
N GLY A 194 15.48 -12.81 9.42
CA GLY A 194 14.36 -12.73 10.35
C GLY A 194 14.25 -11.39 11.09
N ASN A 195 15.13 -10.41 10.80
CA ASN A 195 15.12 -9.08 11.39
C ASN A 195 14.88 -8.01 10.30
N PRO A 196 13.63 -7.78 9.87
CA PRO A 196 13.30 -6.88 8.77
C PRO A 196 13.29 -5.41 9.19
N SER A 197 13.66 -4.52 8.26
CA SER A 197 13.26 -3.12 8.36
C SER A 197 11.75 -3.05 8.48
N THR A 198 11.26 -2.29 9.46
CA THR A 198 9.84 -2.35 9.82
C THR A 198 9.26 -0.95 10.00
N VAL A 199 8.08 -0.73 9.43
CA VAL A 199 7.20 0.37 9.81
C VAL A 199 5.93 -0.22 10.38
N LYS A 200 5.63 0.12 11.63
CA LYS A 200 4.42 -0.31 12.33
C LYS A 200 3.64 0.90 12.80
N ILE A 201 2.35 0.94 12.46
CA ILE A 201 1.41 1.96 12.92
C ILE A 201 0.29 1.27 13.68
N ASP A 202 0.17 1.58 14.97
CA ASP A 202 -0.92 1.17 15.84
C ASP A 202 -1.69 2.44 16.26
N ALA A 203 -2.73 2.80 15.52
CA ALA A 203 -3.50 4.01 15.75
C ALA A 203 -5.00 3.75 15.54
N ASP A 204 -5.83 4.54 16.21
CA ASP A 204 -7.28 4.46 15.98
C ASP A 204 -7.60 4.90 14.55
N ASN A 205 -6.92 5.95 14.07
CA ASN A 205 -7.09 6.46 12.72
C ASN A 205 -5.72 6.77 12.08
N THR A 206 -5.48 6.23 10.88
CA THR A 206 -4.32 6.54 10.05
C THR A 206 -4.79 7.18 8.74
N TYR A 207 -4.22 8.32 8.40
CA TYR A 207 -4.44 9.01 7.12
C TYR A 207 -3.12 9.16 6.37
N ILE A 208 -3.08 8.71 5.12
CA ILE A 208 -1.92 8.82 4.23
C ILE A 208 -2.37 9.55 2.96
N ASN A 209 -1.79 10.71 2.70
CA ASN A 209 -2.07 11.49 1.50
C ASN A 209 -0.78 11.78 0.75
N VAL A 210 -0.72 11.36 -0.51
CA VAL A 210 0.49 11.48 -1.31
C VAL A 210 0.19 12.12 -2.64
N THR A 211 0.90 13.19 -2.95
CA THR A 211 0.73 13.91 -4.21
C THR A 211 2.07 14.12 -4.92
N SER A 212 2.07 14.00 -6.24
CA SER A 212 3.20 14.34 -7.09
C SER A 212 2.76 15.20 -8.26
N GLY A 213 3.50 16.27 -8.54
CA GLY A 213 3.33 17.10 -9.72
C GLY A 213 3.80 16.39 -11.00
N ASN A 214 4.68 15.41 -10.87
CA ASN A 214 5.10 14.56 -11.97
C ASN A 214 4.06 13.47 -12.23
N LYS A 215 3.21 13.71 -13.23
CA LYS A 215 2.09 12.82 -13.59
C LYS A 215 2.44 11.74 -14.61
N VAL A 216 3.72 11.55 -14.93
CA VAL A 216 4.12 10.54 -15.90
C VAL A 216 4.22 9.19 -15.21
N PRO A 217 3.27 8.28 -15.42
CA PRO A 217 3.39 6.92 -14.89
C PRO A 217 4.57 6.23 -15.56
N THR A 218 5.49 5.73 -14.79
CA THR A 218 6.55 4.86 -15.28
C THR A 218 6.04 3.43 -15.21
N ALA A 219 5.67 2.84 -16.34
CA ALA A 219 5.32 1.42 -16.47
C ALA A 219 4.39 0.86 -15.37
N GLY A 220 3.24 1.50 -15.14
CA GLY A 220 2.22 1.02 -14.19
C GLY A 220 2.39 1.49 -12.75
N GLU A 221 3.39 2.32 -12.44
CA GLU A 221 3.52 2.96 -11.13
C GLU A 221 3.37 4.48 -11.27
N TYR A 222 2.50 5.05 -10.45
CA TYR A 222 2.40 6.49 -10.31
C TYR A 222 3.56 7.01 -9.46
N ASN A 223 3.91 8.29 -9.62
CA ASN A 223 4.95 8.92 -8.80
C ASN A 223 4.45 9.37 -7.41
N ASN A 224 3.22 9.05 -7.06
CA ASN A 224 2.63 9.27 -5.74
C ASN A 224 2.16 7.94 -5.15
N ILE A 225 2.98 7.40 -4.26
CA ILE A 225 2.83 6.05 -3.72
C ILE A 225 2.56 6.13 -2.21
N GLY A 226 1.44 5.56 -1.76
CA GLY A 226 1.11 5.47 -0.35
C GLY A 226 2.17 4.69 0.44
N ILE A 227 2.45 3.45 -0.01
CA ILE A 227 3.38 2.52 0.65
C ILE A 227 4.30 1.87 -0.38
N VAL A 228 5.60 1.96 -0.15
CA VAL A 228 6.65 1.16 -0.81
C VAL A 228 7.17 0.15 0.21
N ASN A 229 7.08 -1.16 -0.11
CA ASN A 229 7.56 -2.21 0.76
C ASN A 229 8.35 -3.26 -0.03
N TYR A 230 9.67 -3.27 0.13
CA TYR A 230 10.57 -4.04 -0.72
C TYR A 230 11.53 -4.94 0.05
N SER A 231 11.89 -6.07 -0.59
CA SER A 231 13.06 -6.87 -0.25
C SER A 231 13.06 -7.39 1.20
N GLY A 232 11.96 -8.03 1.61
CA GLY A 232 11.85 -8.66 2.93
C GLY A 232 11.56 -7.68 4.08
N ALA A 233 11.29 -6.41 3.81
CA ALA A 233 10.85 -5.47 4.83
C ALA A 233 9.40 -5.69 5.24
N LYS A 234 8.98 -5.04 6.32
CA LYS A 234 7.65 -5.23 6.90
C LYS A 234 6.92 -3.91 7.13
N VAL A 235 5.66 -3.85 6.68
CA VAL A 235 4.73 -2.75 6.99
C VAL A 235 3.49 -3.33 7.65
N ILE A 236 3.11 -2.78 8.80
CA ILE A 236 1.91 -3.17 9.56
C ILE A 236 1.12 -1.92 9.88
N ILE A 237 -0.15 -1.89 9.51
CA ILE A 237 -1.07 -0.79 9.88
C ILE A 237 -2.33 -1.39 10.47
N ASN A 238 -2.59 -1.06 11.73
CA ASN A 238 -3.77 -1.47 12.48
C ASN A 238 -4.70 -0.27 12.71
N GLY A 239 -6.00 -0.55 12.94
CA GLY A 239 -7.06 0.45 13.12
C GLY A 239 -7.62 0.96 11.80
N ASN A 240 -8.29 2.10 11.84
CA ASN A 240 -8.87 2.71 10.64
C ASN A 240 -7.76 3.27 9.74
N LEU A 241 -7.88 3.04 8.44
CA LEU A 241 -6.92 3.53 7.45
C LEU A 241 -7.64 4.27 6.32
N THR A 242 -7.16 5.45 5.99
CA THR A 242 -7.56 6.17 4.77
C THR A 242 -6.31 6.50 3.97
N VAL A 243 -6.30 6.15 2.68
CA VAL A 243 -5.19 6.43 1.76
C VAL A 243 -5.70 7.13 0.51
N GLU A 244 -5.02 8.23 0.15
CA GLU A 244 -5.23 8.98 -1.08
C GLU A 244 -3.90 9.04 -1.84
N SER A 245 -3.79 8.29 -2.94
CA SER A 245 -2.57 8.20 -3.76
C SER A 245 -2.89 7.68 -5.17
N GLY A 246 -1.94 7.71 -6.08
CA GLY A 246 -2.09 7.02 -7.38
C GLY A 246 -1.82 5.54 -7.25
N THR A 247 -0.73 5.17 -6.57
CA THR A 247 -0.45 3.80 -6.17
C THR A 247 -0.58 3.71 -4.64
N PHE A 248 -1.49 2.87 -4.14
CA PHE A 248 -1.60 2.61 -2.71
C PHE A 248 -0.39 1.83 -2.20
N LEU A 249 -0.05 0.73 -2.86
CA LEU A 249 1.02 -0.17 -2.45
C LEU A 249 1.85 -0.62 -3.64
N SER A 250 3.17 -0.42 -3.55
CA SER A 250 4.16 -1.07 -4.42
C SER A 250 4.97 -2.04 -3.58
N THR A 251 4.96 -3.33 -3.94
CA THR A 251 5.59 -4.39 -3.13
C THR A 251 6.30 -5.44 -3.97
N ARG A 252 7.42 -5.97 -3.44
CA ARG A 252 8.21 -7.03 -4.08
C ARG A 252 9.21 -7.70 -3.13
N GLY A 253 9.73 -8.85 -3.54
CA GLY A 253 10.96 -9.44 -2.98
C GLY A 253 10.84 -9.84 -1.51
N GLY A 254 9.86 -10.68 -1.16
CA GLY A 254 9.70 -11.22 0.20
C GLY A 254 9.20 -10.21 1.23
N ALA A 255 8.81 -9.02 0.82
CA ALA A 255 8.24 -8.03 1.72
C ALA A 255 6.89 -8.49 2.29
N THR A 256 6.57 -8.09 3.51
CA THR A 256 5.31 -8.41 4.16
C THR A 256 4.53 -7.14 4.47
N THR A 257 3.31 -7.03 3.96
CA THR A 257 2.39 -5.92 4.24
C THR A 257 1.12 -6.46 4.89
N GLU A 258 0.83 -6.02 6.11
CA GLU A 258 -0.36 -6.41 6.87
C GLU A 258 -1.20 -5.17 7.16
N ILE A 259 -2.40 -5.09 6.60
CA ILE A 259 -3.34 -3.97 6.79
C ILE A 259 -4.61 -4.48 7.46
N ASN A 260 -4.94 -3.88 8.62
CA ASN A 260 -6.14 -4.24 9.40
C ASN A 260 -6.25 -5.76 9.64
N LYS A 261 -5.17 -6.37 10.10
CA LYS A 261 -5.09 -7.83 10.27
C LYS A 261 -6.10 -8.39 11.25
N ASP A 262 -6.45 -7.64 12.28
CA ASP A 262 -7.47 -8.02 13.27
C ASP A 262 -8.91 -7.80 12.79
N GLY A 263 -9.07 -7.18 11.63
CA GLY A 263 -10.37 -6.96 10.99
C GLY A 263 -11.29 -5.99 11.70
N LYS A 264 -10.80 -5.09 12.55
CA LYS A 264 -11.64 -4.18 13.34
C LYS A 264 -11.74 -2.79 12.73
N GLY A 265 -10.73 -2.37 11.98
CA GLY A 265 -10.67 -1.04 11.38
C GLY A 265 -11.50 -0.90 10.11
N THR A 266 -11.94 0.32 9.84
CA THR A 266 -12.48 0.72 8.54
C THR A 266 -11.35 1.12 7.61
N VAL A 267 -11.27 0.51 6.44
CA VAL A 267 -10.19 0.74 5.47
C VAL A 267 -10.76 1.41 4.22
N LYS A 268 -10.25 2.60 3.89
CA LYS A 268 -10.65 3.38 2.71
C LYS A 268 -9.41 3.70 1.88
N ILE A 269 -9.35 3.16 0.68
CA ILE A 269 -8.18 3.27 -0.18
C ILE A 269 -8.60 3.80 -1.54
N ASN A 270 -7.92 4.85 -2.00
CA ASN A 270 -7.91 5.33 -3.37
C ASN A 270 -6.48 5.19 -3.90
N GLY A 271 -6.28 4.29 -4.86
CA GLY A 271 -4.99 4.01 -5.48
C GLY A 271 -4.77 2.54 -5.76
N ASP A 272 -3.93 2.25 -6.72
CA ASP A 272 -3.68 0.88 -7.20
C ASP A 272 -2.69 0.11 -6.31
N ILE A 273 -2.70 -1.21 -6.42
CA ILE A 273 -1.67 -2.09 -5.85
C ILE A 273 -0.80 -2.62 -6.99
N ASN A 274 0.50 -2.40 -6.90
CA ASN A 274 1.51 -3.00 -7.75
C ASN A 274 2.24 -4.10 -7.00
N PHE A 275 1.88 -5.33 -7.29
CA PHE A 275 2.52 -6.52 -6.76
C PHE A 275 3.50 -7.06 -7.79
N ASN A 276 4.80 -7.00 -7.48
CA ASN A 276 5.83 -7.46 -8.40
C ASN A 276 6.45 -8.77 -7.89
N TYR A 277 6.36 -9.82 -8.71
CA TYR A 277 7.13 -11.04 -8.51
C TYR A 277 8.56 -10.80 -8.98
N ASP A 278 9.52 -10.93 -8.07
CA ASP A 278 10.92 -10.86 -8.45
C ASP A 278 11.29 -12.12 -9.25
N GLN A 279 11.81 -11.93 -10.46
CA GLN A 279 12.43 -13.03 -11.19
C GLN A 279 13.69 -13.48 -10.44
N PRO A 280 13.81 -14.75 -10.07
CA PRO A 280 15.00 -15.24 -9.40
C PRO A 280 16.19 -15.17 -10.37
N THR A 281 17.07 -14.21 -10.16
CA THR A 281 18.35 -14.12 -10.89
C THR A 281 19.40 -15.06 -10.32
N SER A 282 19.27 -15.48 -9.09
CA SER A 282 20.04 -16.55 -8.45
C SER A 282 19.52 -16.81 -7.01
N GLY A 283 19.19 -18.04 -6.68
CA GLY A 283 18.84 -18.42 -5.31
C GLY A 283 17.34 -18.29 -4.99
N THR A 284 16.98 -18.50 -3.75
CA THR A 284 15.60 -18.49 -3.25
C THR A 284 14.97 -17.09 -3.36
N SER A 285 14.21 -16.87 -4.41
CA SER A 285 13.27 -15.74 -4.45
C SER A 285 12.12 -16.06 -3.52
N VAL A 286 11.84 -15.16 -2.58
CA VAL A 286 10.66 -15.22 -1.72
C VAL A 286 9.70 -14.14 -2.19
N ASP A 287 8.48 -14.52 -2.55
CA ASP A 287 7.49 -13.58 -2.98
C ASP A 287 7.02 -12.68 -1.85
N ALA A 288 6.57 -11.48 -2.19
CA ALA A 288 5.95 -10.61 -1.22
C ALA A 288 4.65 -11.22 -0.69
N ILE A 289 4.30 -10.89 0.54
CA ILE A 289 3.04 -11.26 1.19
C ILE A 289 2.27 -9.98 1.46
N VAL A 290 1.04 -9.91 0.94
CA VAL A 290 0.11 -8.82 1.22
C VAL A 290 -1.15 -9.39 1.84
N ASP A 291 -1.52 -8.89 3.00
CA ASP A 291 -2.75 -9.23 3.70
C ASP A 291 -3.54 -7.91 3.93
N LEU A 292 -4.54 -7.67 3.09
CA LEU A 292 -5.38 -6.48 3.11
C LEU A 292 -6.81 -6.86 3.48
N ASN A 293 -7.29 -6.40 4.64
CA ASN A 293 -8.60 -6.76 5.16
C ASN A 293 -9.56 -5.56 5.22
N LEU A 294 -10.60 -5.61 4.41
CA LEU A 294 -11.75 -4.71 4.41
C LEU A 294 -12.93 -5.44 5.04
N THR A 295 -13.26 -5.11 6.26
CA THR A 295 -14.15 -5.95 7.10
C THR A 295 -15.34 -5.21 7.69
N THR A 296 -15.49 -3.92 7.37
CA THR A 296 -16.63 -3.11 7.78
C THR A 296 -17.41 -2.63 6.56
N GLN A 297 -18.71 -2.36 6.73
CA GLN A 297 -19.58 -1.88 5.65
C GLN A 297 -19.06 -0.59 4.99
N ASP A 298 -18.36 0.25 5.75
CA ASP A 298 -17.81 1.51 5.26
C ASP A 298 -16.41 1.36 4.65
N SER A 299 -15.86 0.14 4.64
CA SER A 299 -14.58 -0.12 4.00
C SER A 299 -14.71 -0.18 2.49
N VAL A 300 -13.81 0.52 1.80
CA VAL A 300 -13.78 0.57 0.35
C VAL A 300 -12.36 0.62 -0.20
N PHE A 301 -12.09 -0.18 -1.20
CA PHE A 301 -10.89 -0.10 -2.00
C PHE A 301 -11.26 0.30 -3.43
N ASN A 302 -10.85 1.49 -3.86
CA ASN A 302 -10.98 2.00 -5.20
C ASN A 302 -9.61 1.92 -5.88
N GLY A 303 -9.42 0.93 -6.71
CA GLY A 303 -8.15 0.72 -7.40
C GLY A 303 -8.03 -0.69 -7.96
N ASN A 304 -6.97 -0.87 -8.73
CA ASN A 304 -6.67 -2.11 -9.43
C ASN A 304 -5.54 -2.84 -8.72
N ILE A 305 -5.47 -4.16 -8.90
CA ILE A 305 -4.40 -4.99 -8.37
C ILE A 305 -3.60 -5.54 -9.54
N PHE A 306 -2.50 -4.87 -9.86
CA PHE A 306 -1.60 -5.28 -10.92
C PHE A 306 -0.58 -6.27 -10.39
N VAL A 307 -0.42 -7.36 -11.10
CA VAL A 307 0.61 -8.35 -10.82
C VAL A 307 1.60 -8.39 -11.97
N ASN A 308 2.82 -8.01 -11.69
CA ASN A 308 3.91 -7.97 -12.65
C ASN A 308 4.92 -9.08 -12.38
N GLY A 309 5.47 -9.64 -13.44
CA GLY A 309 6.43 -10.74 -13.34
C GLY A 309 5.78 -12.12 -13.43
N ASN A 310 6.58 -13.14 -13.25
CA ASN A 310 6.11 -14.52 -13.25
C ASN A 310 5.92 -14.97 -11.79
N PRO A 311 4.71 -15.33 -11.39
CA PRO A 311 4.44 -15.78 -10.02
C PRO A 311 5.12 -17.10 -9.64
N TYR A 312 5.85 -17.74 -10.58
CA TYR A 312 6.43 -19.06 -10.34
C TYR A 312 7.89 -19.13 -10.76
N PRO A 313 8.77 -19.58 -9.87
CA PRO A 313 10.13 -19.84 -10.23
C PRO A 313 10.22 -21.01 -11.23
N PRO A 314 11.24 -20.99 -12.13
CA PRO A 314 11.41 -22.02 -13.16
C PRO A 314 11.63 -23.44 -12.64
N ASP A 315 11.89 -23.61 -11.35
CA ASP A 315 12.16 -24.89 -10.68
C ASP A 315 10.91 -25.59 -10.11
N GLY A 316 9.73 -25.06 -10.37
CA GLY A 316 8.46 -25.67 -9.96
C GLY A 316 8.21 -25.67 -8.44
N LYS A 317 8.97 -24.89 -7.66
CA LYS A 317 8.70 -24.73 -6.23
C LYS A 317 7.46 -23.87 -6.03
N LYS A 318 6.55 -24.35 -5.19
CA LYS A 318 5.33 -23.63 -4.82
C LYS A 318 5.67 -22.30 -4.16
N GLU A 319 4.92 -21.30 -4.54
CA GLU A 319 4.90 -19.99 -3.89
C GLU A 319 4.72 -20.04 -2.39
N VAL A 320 5.43 -19.15 -1.74
CA VAL A 320 5.26 -18.90 -0.30
C VAL A 320 4.56 -17.56 -0.05
N GLY A 321 4.41 -16.73 -1.08
CA GLY A 321 3.84 -15.38 -1.00
C GLY A 321 2.57 -15.20 -1.84
N GLY A 322 2.02 -13.99 -1.85
CA GLY A 322 0.88 -13.61 -2.66
C GLY A 322 0.01 -12.52 -2.06
N MET A 323 -0.96 -12.07 -2.85
CA MET A 323 -1.95 -11.07 -2.45
C MET A 323 -3.18 -11.78 -1.87
N THR A 324 -3.45 -11.54 -0.58
CA THR A 324 -4.71 -11.91 0.08
C THR A 324 -5.57 -10.66 0.26
N LEU A 325 -6.78 -10.69 -0.27
CA LEU A 325 -7.79 -9.67 -0.06
C LEU A 325 -8.92 -10.24 0.81
N GLY A 326 -9.20 -9.60 1.93
CA GLY A 326 -10.36 -9.88 2.77
C GLY A 326 -11.48 -8.88 2.50
N LEU A 327 -12.67 -9.36 2.15
CA LEU A 327 -13.88 -8.55 1.97
C LEU A 327 -15.00 -9.14 2.81
N ALA A 328 -15.48 -8.38 3.81
CA ALA A 328 -16.54 -8.86 4.68
C ALA A 328 -17.56 -7.76 5.03
N ASN A 329 -18.77 -8.18 5.44
CA ASN A 329 -19.80 -7.30 5.99
C ASN A 329 -20.18 -6.12 5.08
N GLY A 330 -20.29 -6.34 3.79
CA GLY A 330 -20.65 -5.30 2.80
C GLY A 330 -19.48 -4.40 2.36
N ALA A 331 -18.24 -4.68 2.79
CA ALA A 331 -17.06 -3.99 2.30
C ALA A 331 -16.91 -4.14 0.78
N GLN A 332 -16.38 -3.10 0.12
CA GLN A 332 -16.37 -3.02 -1.34
C GLN A 332 -14.96 -2.93 -1.93
N TRP A 333 -14.76 -3.62 -3.02
CA TRP A 333 -13.64 -3.40 -3.93
C TRP A 333 -14.16 -2.95 -5.29
N ASN A 334 -13.72 -1.79 -5.75
CA ASN A 334 -14.07 -1.22 -7.05
C ASN A 334 -12.83 -1.26 -7.95
N THR A 335 -12.92 -1.98 -9.07
CA THR A 335 -11.85 -2.14 -10.05
C THR A 335 -12.37 -1.87 -11.45
N ASP A 336 -11.56 -1.27 -12.32
CA ASP A 336 -11.90 -0.89 -13.67
C ASP A 336 -10.86 -1.30 -14.74
N GLU A 337 -9.77 -1.95 -14.31
CA GLU A 337 -8.74 -2.52 -15.18
C GLU A 337 -8.46 -3.99 -14.84
N ASN A 338 -7.51 -4.60 -15.56
CA ASN A 338 -7.04 -5.95 -15.27
C ASN A 338 -6.56 -6.05 -13.83
N SER A 339 -7.13 -6.98 -13.09
CA SER A 339 -6.81 -7.13 -11.67
C SER A 339 -6.69 -8.59 -11.28
N PHE A 340 -5.83 -8.86 -10.30
CA PHE A 340 -5.53 -10.20 -9.87
C PHE A 340 -5.39 -10.32 -8.35
N VAL A 341 -6.06 -11.31 -7.76
CA VAL A 341 -5.97 -11.65 -6.33
C VAL A 341 -5.66 -13.14 -6.19
N ASN A 342 -4.56 -13.49 -5.51
CA ASN A 342 -4.21 -14.90 -5.27
C ASN A 342 -5.22 -15.59 -4.38
N LYS A 343 -5.63 -14.91 -3.30
CA LYS A 343 -6.55 -15.45 -2.31
C LYS A 343 -7.56 -14.40 -1.90
N LEU A 344 -8.83 -14.73 -2.04
CA LEU A 344 -9.95 -13.90 -1.63
C LEU A 344 -10.65 -14.53 -0.42
N ASN A 345 -10.61 -13.87 0.73
CA ASN A 345 -11.42 -14.21 1.88
C ASN A 345 -12.74 -13.43 1.77
N PHE A 346 -13.82 -14.09 1.35
CA PHE A 346 -15.06 -13.45 0.93
C PHE A 346 -16.21 -13.83 1.85
N ASN A 347 -16.67 -12.90 2.67
CA ASN A 347 -17.71 -13.09 3.66
C ASN A 347 -18.72 -11.95 3.63
N ASP A 348 -19.67 -12.04 2.68
CA ASP A 348 -20.65 -10.98 2.42
C ASP A 348 -20.01 -9.66 1.96
N GLY A 349 -18.94 -9.73 1.18
CA GLY A 349 -18.30 -8.59 0.55
C GLY A 349 -18.89 -8.30 -0.84
N ILE A 350 -18.45 -7.20 -1.45
CA ILE A 350 -18.90 -6.76 -2.76
C ILE A 350 -17.68 -6.44 -3.63
N ILE A 351 -17.65 -7.00 -4.83
CA ILE A 351 -16.68 -6.63 -5.87
C ILE A 351 -17.44 -5.94 -6.99
N ASN A 352 -17.09 -4.71 -7.32
CA ASN A 352 -17.63 -3.97 -8.44
C ASN A 352 -16.60 -3.95 -9.57
N VAL A 353 -16.87 -4.72 -10.63
CA VAL A 353 -16.05 -4.77 -11.84
C VAL A 353 -16.61 -3.75 -12.82
N ASN A 354 -15.96 -2.58 -12.88
CA ASN A 354 -16.40 -1.43 -13.69
C ASN A 354 -15.69 -1.36 -15.05
N GLY A 355 -14.84 -2.34 -15.34
CA GLY A 355 -14.13 -2.48 -16.60
C GLY A 355 -15.00 -2.95 -17.74
N GLY A 356 -14.53 -2.73 -18.97
CA GLY A 356 -15.22 -3.09 -20.21
C GLY A 356 -14.67 -4.36 -20.88
N GLU A 357 -15.13 -4.59 -22.11
CA GLU A 357 -14.63 -5.67 -22.96
C GLU A 357 -13.09 -5.60 -23.12
N GLY A 358 -12.44 -6.74 -23.00
CA GLY A 358 -10.98 -6.87 -23.09
C GLY A 358 -10.25 -6.78 -21.75
N GLN A 359 -10.95 -6.47 -20.66
CA GLN A 359 -10.40 -6.49 -19.30
C GLN A 359 -10.76 -7.79 -18.61
N GLU A 360 -9.91 -8.19 -17.66
CA GLU A 360 -10.11 -9.42 -16.91
C GLU A 360 -9.79 -9.23 -15.44
N VAL A 361 -10.71 -9.66 -14.58
CA VAL A 361 -10.49 -9.80 -13.13
C VAL A 361 -10.30 -11.27 -12.82
N LYS A 362 -9.17 -11.61 -12.19
CA LYS A 362 -8.82 -12.97 -11.78
C LYS A 362 -8.90 -13.10 -10.27
N LEU A 363 -9.73 -14.02 -9.82
CA LEU A 363 -9.90 -14.39 -8.42
C LEU A 363 -9.37 -15.81 -8.23
N GLY A 364 -8.27 -15.96 -7.51
CA GLY A 364 -7.67 -17.24 -7.20
C GLY A 364 -8.48 -18.05 -6.20
N ASP A 365 -7.84 -18.52 -5.13
CA ASP A 365 -8.51 -19.27 -4.08
C ASP A 365 -9.55 -18.40 -3.35
N ILE A 366 -10.83 -18.75 -3.43
CA ILE A 366 -11.91 -18.07 -2.72
C ILE A 366 -12.29 -18.85 -1.49
N ASN A 367 -12.23 -18.22 -0.32
CA ASN A 367 -12.61 -18.81 0.97
C ASN A 367 -13.72 -17.98 1.63
N GLY A 368 -14.47 -18.59 2.53
CA GLY A 368 -15.53 -17.92 3.29
C GLY A 368 -16.93 -18.29 2.85
N SER A 369 -17.92 -17.49 3.23
CA SER A 369 -19.35 -17.72 2.93
C SER A 369 -19.76 -17.30 1.53
N GLY A 370 -18.95 -16.49 0.85
CA GLY A 370 -19.24 -15.89 -0.45
C GLY A 370 -19.60 -14.41 -0.37
N GLY A 371 -20.09 -13.88 -1.48
CA GLY A 371 -20.45 -12.48 -1.62
C GLY A 371 -20.98 -12.15 -3.02
N THR A 372 -20.98 -10.88 -3.35
CA THR A 372 -21.57 -10.37 -4.60
C THR A 372 -20.50 -9.80 -5.53
N VAL A 373 -20.55 -10.15 -6.79
CA VAL A 373 -19.74 -9.55 -7.86
C VAL A 373 -20.68 -8.83 -8.83
N ASN A 374 -20.56 -7.51 -8.90
CA ASN A 374 -21.31 -6.70 -9.84
C ASN A 374 -20.45 -6.45 -11.09
N MET A 375 -20.92 -6.92 -12.24
CA MET A 375 -20.26 -6.77 -13.54
C MET A 375 -20.93 -5.63 -14.30
N LEU A 376 -20.25 -4.51 -14.48
CA LEU A 376 -20.76 -3.43 -15.32
C LEU A 376 -20.86 -3.91 -16.78
N THR A 377 -22.01 -3.79 -17.34
CA THR A 377 -22.34 -4.28 -18.69
C THR A 377 -22.82 -3.13 -19.56
N SER A 378 -22.31 -3.04 -20.77
CA SER A 378 -22.77 -2.07 -21.74
C SER A 378 -24.11 -2.47 -22.38
N SER A 379 -24.76 -1.55 -23.05
CA SER A 379 -26.05 -1.80 -23.73
C SER A 379 -25.97 -2.85 -24.86
N ASP A 380 -24.76 -3.12 -25.38
CA ASP A 380 -24.49 -4.20 -26.35
C ASP A 380 -24.05 -5.50 -25.68
N LEU A 381 -24.33 -5.66 -24.39
CA LEU A 381 -24.07 -6.82 -23.55
C LEU A 381 -22.56 -7.18 -23.42
N LYS A 382 -21.69 -6.18 -23.48
CA LYS A 382 -20.27 -6.37 -23.26
C LYS A 382 -19.87 -6.03 -21.85
N THR A 383 -19.05 -6.87 -21.25
CA THR A 383 -18.53 -6.72 -19.90
C THR A 383 -17.08 -7.23 -19.84
N ALA A 384 -16.40 -6.95 -18.75
CA ALA A 384 -15.09 -7.56 -18.45
C ALA A 384 -15.23 -9.08 -18.29
N LYS A 385 -14.12 -9.78 -18.38
CA LYS A 385 -14.03 -11.21 -18.05
C LYS A 385 -13.79 -11.39 -16.56
N LEU A 386 -14.50 -12.32 -15.96
CA LEU A 386 -14.28 -12.79 -14.59
C LEU A 386 -13.74 -14.23 -14.63
N SER A 387 -12.55 -14.45 -14.10
CA SER A 387 -11.93 -15.77 -14.04
C SER A 387 -11.74 -16.19 -12.58
N ILE A 388 -12.23 -17.37 -12.23
CA ILE A 388 -12.29 -17.88 -10.87
C ILE A 388 -11.60 -19.24 -10.79
N GLY A 389 -10.73 -19.43 -9.81
CA GLY A 389 -10.10 -20.71 -9.53
C GLY A 389 -8.70 -20.58 -8.98
N THR A 390 -8.16 -21.71 -8.52
CA THR A 390 -6.77 -21.79 -8.08
C THR A 390 -5.83 -21.48 -9.23
N ILE A 391 -4.85 -20.65 -8.95
CA ILE A 391 -3.85 -20.25 -9.92
C ILE A 391 -2.70 -21.22 -9.82
N GLU A 392 -2.47 -21.94 -10.90
CA GLU A 392 -1.25 -22.70 -11.10
C GLU A 392 -0.58 -22.20 -12.40
N SER A 393 0.72 -21.99 -12.39
CA SER A 393 1.47 -21.73 -13.60
C SER A 393 2.07 -23.03 -14.13
N ASP A 394 2.06 -23.19 -15.43
CA ASP A 394 3.01 -24.08 -16.06
C ASP A 394 4.31 -23.29 -16.40
N ALA A 395 5.38 -24.01 -16.71
CA ALA A 395 6.75 -23.49 -16.89
C ALA A 395 6.90 -22.47 -18.06
N VAL A 396 5.83 -21.92 -18.64
CA VAL A 396 5.85 -21.13 -19.88
C VAL A 396 5.04 -19.84 -19.77
N ASN A 397 5.15 -19.11 -18.68
CA ASN A 397 4.55 -17.75 -18.53
C ASN A 397 3.02 -17.66 -18.71
N LYS A 398 2.29 -18.74 -18.51
CA LYS A 398 0.82 -18.72 -18.50
C LYS A 398 0.32 -18.88 -17.09
N ILE A 399 -0.49 -17.95 -16.66
CA ILE A 399 -1.32 -18.11 -15.47
C ILE A 399 -2.51 -18.98 -15.89
N ASP A 400 -2.46 -20.26 -15.55
CA ASP A 400 -3.58 -21.16 -15.74
C ASP A 400 -4.37 -21.30 -14.44
N LEU A 401 -5.69 -21.16 -14.53
CA LEU A 401 -6.58 -21.42 -13.42
C LEU A 401 -6.83 -22.93 -13.36
N LYS A 402 -6.31 -23.59 -12.34
CA LYS A 402 -6.60 -25.02 -12.08
C LYS A 402 -7.53 -25.21 -10.91
N ALA A 403 -8.34 -26.23 -11.05
CA ALA A 403 -9.33 -26.61 -10.07
C ALA A 403 -8.73 -27.10 -8.76
N LYS A 404 -9.23 -26.58 -7.65
CA LYS A 404 -9.11 -27.22 -6.34
C LYS A 404 -10.51 -27.63 -5.89
N ALA A 405 -10.70 -28.92 -5.64
CA ALA A 405 -11.97 -29.44 -5.12
C ALA A 405 -12.16 -28.95 -3.67
N VAL A 406 -12.78 -27.80 -3.51
CA VAL A 406 -13.25 -27.30 -2.21
C VAL A 406 -14.73 -26.99 -2.39
N ALA A 407 -15.55 -27.36 -1.42
CA ALA A 407 -16.93 -26.87 -1.35
C ALA A 407 -16.85 -25.34 -1.31
N GLY A 408 -17.07 -24.72 -2.44
CA GLY A 408 -16.81 -23.30 -2.63
C GLY A 408 -17.91 -22.43 -2.03
N PRO A 409 -17.57 -21.17 -1.70
CA PRO A 409 -18.53 -20.17 -1.27
C PRO A 409 -19.54 -19.88 -2.37
N LYS A 410 -20.73 -19.44 -1.96
CA LYS A 410 -21.73 -18.93 -2.92
C LYS A 410 -21.30 -17.60 -3.44
N LEU A 411 -21.22 -17.44 -4.76
CA LEU A 411 -21.04 -16.15 -5.41
C LEU A 411 -22.32 -15.77 -6.14
N THR A 412 -22.79 -14.56 -5.88
CA THR A 412 -23.85 -13.93 -6.66
C THR A 412 -23.21 -12.98 -7.66
N ILE A 413 -23.45 -13.20 -8.96
CA ILE A 413 -22.93 -12.33 -10.02
C ILE A 413 -24.10 -11.54 -10.57
N ASN A 414 -24.01 -10.20 -10.44
CA ASN A 414 -24.99 -9.28 -10.99
C ASN A 414 -24.41 -8.61 -12.22
N TYR A 415 -25.16 -8.59 -13.31
CA TYR A 415 -24.87 -7.74 -14.45
C TYR A 415 -25.62 -6.44 -14.28
N THR A 416 -24.91 -5.34 -14.16
CA THR A 416 -25.44 -4.00 -13.91
C THR A 416 -25.26 -3.10 -15.14
N GLY A 417 -26.07 -2.04 -15.26
CA GLY A 417 -26.00 -1.12 -16.39
C GLY A 417 -26.80 -1.57 -17.62
N ILE A 418 -27.56 -2.66 -17.51
CA ILE A 418 -28.47 -3.17 -18.55
C ILE A 418 -29.84 -2.60 -18.28
N THR A 419 -30.53 -2.13 -19.33
CA THR A 419 -31.92 -1.68 -19.27
C THR A 419 -32.88 -2.75 -19.80
N ALA A 420 -34.16 -2.64 -19.47
CA ALA A 420 -35.19 -3.54 -20.00
C ALA A 420 -35.26 -3.51 -21.54
N ASP A 421 -35.02 -2.35 -22.16
CA ASP A 421 -34.97 -2.20 -23.61
C ASP A 421 -33.76 -2.93 -24.22
N ASP A 422 -32.60 -2.89 -23.54
CA ASP A 422 -31.41 -3.64 -23.98
C ASP A 422 -31.71 -5.15 -23.97
N LEU A 423 -32.35 -5.66 -22.93
CA LEU A 423 -32.73 -7.08 -22.84
C LEU A 423 -33.74 -7.49 -23.92
N ASN A 424 -34.72 -6.64 -24.25
CA ASN A 424 -35.66 -6.94 -25.28
C ASN A 424 -35.03 -7.02 -26.68
N ASN A 425 -33.96 -6.25 -26.90
CA ASN A 425 -33.24 -6.24 -28.18
C ASN A 425 -32.28 -7.41 -28.35
N VAL A 426 -31.89 -8.07 -27.28
CA VAL A 426 -30.84 -9.11 -27.26
C VAL A 426 -31.24 -10.39 -26.50
N ALA A 427 -32.58 -10.62 -26.40
CA ALA A 427 -33.14 -11.74 -25.63
C ALA A 427 -32.51 -13.12 -25.95
N ASP A 428 -32.05 -13.29 -27.19
CA ASP A 428 -31.38 -14.53 -27.62
C ASP A 428 -29.90 -14.61 -27.23
N ASP A 429 -29.29 -13.54 -26.68
CA ASP A 429 -27.83 -13.45 -26.45
C ASP A 429 -27.41 -13.35 -24.96
N LEU A 430 -28.37 -13.47 -24.02
CA LEU A 430 -28.07 -13.54 -22.57
C LEU A 430 -27.09 -14.65 -22.23
N GLY A 431 -27.04 -15.73 -23.02
CA GLY A 431 -26.01 -16.74 -22.96
C GLY A 431 -24.60 -16.22 -23.26
N GLY A 432 -24.47 -15.08 -23.94
CA GLY A 432 -23.20 -14.42 -24.23
C GLY A 432 -22.53 -13.85 -22.96
N LEU A 433 -23.31 -13.31 -22.04
CA LEU A 433 -22.76 -12.80 -20.76
C LEU A 433 -22.14 -13.90 -19.90
N ALA A 434 -22.73 -15.09 -19.88
CA ALA A 434 -22.18 -16.22 -19.14
C ALA A 434 -20.81 -16.66 -19.66
N LYS A 435 -20.50 -16.44 -20.94
CA LYS A 435 -19.20 -16.76 -21.54
C LYS A 435 -18.07 -15.89 -20.99
N ASN A 436 -18.38 -14.73 -20.40
CA ASN A 436 -17.40 -13.87 -19.77
C ASN A 436 -16.99 -14.35 -18.36
N ILE A 437 -17.60 -15.42 -17.85
CA ILE A 437 -17.26 -16.03 -16.57
C ILE A 437 -16.57 -17.35 -16.86
N SER A 438 -15.31 -17.44 -16.43
CA SER A 438 -14.55 -18.69 -16.47
C SER A 438 -14.34 -19.21 -15.05
N VAL A 439 -14.70 -20.47 -14.83
CA VAL A 439 -14.48 -21.17 -13.57
C VAL A 439 -13.58 -22.37 -13.86
N ALA A 440 -12.51 -22.52 -13.08
CA ALA A 440 -11.62 -23.66 -13.25
C ALA A 440 -12.36 -24.98 -13.02
N GLU A 441 -12.05 -26.00 -13.82
CA GLU A 441 -12.67 -27.31 -13.72
C GLU A 441 -12.50 -27.90 -12.31
N GLY A 442 -13.60 -28.40 -11.72
CA GLY A 442 -13.63 -28.94 -10.36
C GLY A 442 -13.81 -27.88 -9.25
N THR A 443 -13.87 -26.61 -9.56
CA THR A 443 -14.19 -25.55 -8.60
C THR A 443 -15.69 -25.54 -8.35
N ASN A 444 -16.12 -25.81 -7.11
CA ASN A 444 -17.54 -25.74 -6.73
C ASN A 444 -17.79 -24.39 -6.03
N THR A 445 -18.15 -23.39 -6.78
CA THR A 445 -18.37 -22.02 -6.27
C THR A 445 -19.82 -21.75 -5.89
N GLY A 446 -20.76 -22.66 -6.19
CA GLY A 446 -22.18 -22.38 -5.99
C GLY A 446 -22.63 -21.11 -6.70
N LEU A 447 -22.15 -20.88 -7.93
CA LEU A 447 -22.41 -19.70 -8.73
C LEU A 447 -23.89 -19.52 -8.99
N THR A 448 -24.39 -18.33 -8.70
CA THR A 448 -25.70 -17.82 -9.14
C THR A 448 -25.45 -16.55 -9.93
N ALA A 449 -25.84 -16.52 -11.19
CA ALA A 449 -25.76 -15.33 -12.02
C ALA A 449 -27.16 -14.73 -12.17
N THR A 450 -27.29 -13.42 -11.90
CA THR A 450 -28.54 -12.68 -12.00
C THR A 450 -28.31 -11.43 -12.85
N ALA A 451 -29.14 -11.22 -13.86
CA ALA A 451 -29.18 -9.96 -14.56
C ALA A 451 -30.13 -9.01 -13.81
N ASN A 452 -29.60 -7.92 -13.28
CA ASN A 452 -30.41 -6.84 -12.70
C ASN A 452 -30.65 -5.78 -13.76
N VAL A 453 -31.92 -5.46 -13.95
CA VAL A 453 -32.44 -4.48 -14.92
C VAL A 453 -32.97 -3.27 -14.16
#